data_5764f39c82b2111fce107eaa0754bbc2
#
_entry.id   5764f39c82b2111fce107eaa0754bbc2
#
_cell.length_a   1.000
_cell.length_b   1.000
_cell.length_c   1.000
_cell.angle_alpha   90.00
_cell.angle_beta   90.00
_cell.angle_gamma   90.00
#
_symmetry.space_group_name_H-M   'P 1'
#
loop_
_entity.id
_entity.type
_entity.pdbx_description
1 polymer ?
#
loop_
_entity_poly.entity_id
_entity_poly.type
_entity_poly.pdbx_seq_one_letter_code
_entity_poly.pdbx_strand_id
1 'polypeptide(L)'
;MVQKKTRKKTVKKRSNTTSIVLLTVLAFVSSAFFYVLFLRPATNFNAEQATIYIPTNKAEKRFVKELVRKHLKPVGVTTFLALSDWTGYWKAIKPGKYVIEKNASIFTIFRNLKGGRQTPVELTINKFRTKKELAKYIGGKLECTEADIYRFISNNDSIRAFGVNPETLMTLIIPNTYEIYWNSSPNEFMKRMSKESNAFWTDSRIDNAILLGLSKEEVITLASIVEEETNNIEEKPTIASVYINRLKQGMPLGADPTIKFAVGDFRIRRVTFGHIRLTAGSPYNTYRNKGLPPGPICTPSIASIDAVLKAEKTDYLYFCARADFSGSHSFASTAEEHFENARKYRKALDSLKIH
;
A
#
# COMPACT_ATOMS: atom_id res chain seq x y z
N MET A 1 -27.62 76.25 -72.15
CA MET A 1 -28.10 74.99 -71.53
C MET A 1 -26.95 73.98 -71.42
N VAL A 2 -26.42 73.76 -70.22
CA VAL A 2 -25.26 72.84 -69.97
C VAL A 2 -25.82 71.56 -69.34
N GLN A 3 -25.75 70.43 -70.05
CA GLN A 3 -26.14 69.11 -69.53
C GLN A 3 -25.03 68.56 -68.65
N LYS A 4 -25.32 68.35 -67.35
CA LYS A 4 -24.47 67.65 -66.40
C LYS A 4 -24.63 66.16 -66.62
N LYS A 5 -23.57 65.47 -67.11
CA LYS A 5 -23.49 64.00 -67.13
C LYS A 5 -23.14 63.46 -65.77
N THR A 6 -24.09 62.83 -65.11
CA THR A 6 -23.88 62.07 -63.86
C THR A 6 -23.19 60.74 -64.17
N ARG A 7 -21.96 60.56 -63.68
CA ARG A 7 -21.18 59.32 -63.68
C ARG A 7 -21.70 58.38 -62.58
N LYS A 8 -22.42 57.32 -62.99
CA LYS A 8 -22.77 56.23 -62.07
C LYS A 8 -21.49 55.46 -61.71
N LYS A 9 -21.09 55.50 -60.39
CA LYS A 9 -20.05 54.60 -59.84
C LYS A 9 -20.63 53.20 -59.74
N THR A 10 -20.16 52.28 -60.59
CA THR A 10 -20.41 50.85 -60.46
C THR A 10 -19.60 50.35 -59.23
N VAL A 11 -20.27 50.06 -58.15
CA VAL A 11 -19.71 49.36 -57.00
C VAL A 11 -19.53 47.90 -57.44
N LYS A 12 -18.28 47.50 -57.69
CA LYS A 12 -17.89 46.11 -57.98
C LYS A 12 -18.26 45.24 -56.79
N LYS A 13 -19.35 44.48 -56.85
CA LYS A 13 -19.75 43.48 -55.85
C LYS A 13 -18.59 42.45 -55.77
N ARG A 14 -17.74 42.57 -54.78
CA ARG A 14 -16.69 41.58 -54.48
C ARG A 14 -17.41 40.25 -54.29
N SER A 15 -17.07 39.27 -55.09
CA SER A 15 -17.67 37.95 -55.14
C SER A 15 -17.57 37.32 -53.72
N ASN A 16 -18.71 37.07 -53.10
CA ASN A 16 -18.84 36.30 -51.84
C ASN A 16 -18.30 34.87 -51.98
N THR A 17 -18.07 34.39 -53.22
CA THR A 17 -17.58 33.05 -53.57
C THR A 17 -16.19 32.77 -52.96
N THR A 18 -15.27 33.72 -53.04
CA THR A 18 -13.91 33.58 -52.48
C THR A 18 -13.94 33.47 -50.96
N SER A 19 -14.82 34.22 -50.29
CA SER A 19 -15.00 34.14 -48.82
C SER A 19 -15.66 32.82 -48.42
N ILE A 20 -16.61 32.31 -49.18
CA ILE A 20 -17.26 31.01 -48.96
C ILE A 20 -16.25 29.88 -49.14
N VAL A 21 -15.45 29.89 -50.20
CA VAL A 21 -14.39 28.88 -50.42
C VAL A 21 -13.37 28.89 -49.27
N LEU A 22 -12.95 30.06 -48.82
CA LEU A 22 -12.02 30.18 -47.71
C LEU A 22 -12.60 29.61 -46.39
N LEU A 23 -13.87 29.91 -46.11
CA LEU A 23 -14.57 29.40 -44.93
C LEU A 23 -14.76 27.87 -44.97
N THR A 24 -15.09 27.30 -46.16
CA THR A 24 -15.22 25.84 -46.32
C THR A 24 -13.88 25.13 -46.16
N VAL A 25 -12.80 25.68 -46.70
CA VAL A 25 -11.45 25.16 -46.54
C VAL A 25 -11.03 25.21 -45.06
N LEU A 26 -11.28 26.34 -44.40
CA LEU A 26 -10.99 26.48 -42.97
C LEU A 26 -11.79 25.48 -42.10
N ALA A 27 -13.07 25.32 -42.40
CA ALA A 27 -13.93 24.34 -41.73
C ALA A 27 -13.43 22.91 -41.93
N PHE A 28 -13.03 22.54 -43.14
CA PHE A 28 -12.46 21.23 -43.45
C PHE A 28 -11.14 20.99 -42.73
N VAL A 29 -10.21 21.96 -42.76
CA VAL A 29 -8.92 21.88 -42.05
C VAL A 29 -9.14 21.76 -40.55
N SER A 30 -10.08 22.56 -39.99
CA SER A 30 -10.42 22.49 -38.57
C SER A 30 -11.03 21.13 -38.18
N SER A 31 -11.93 20.59 -39.03
CA SER A 31 -12.53 19.27 -38.82
C SER A 31 -11.50 18.14 -38.91
N ALA A 32 -10.60 18.20 -39.90
CA ALA A 32 -9.50 17.25 -40.01
C ALA A 32 -8.54 17.31 -38.85
N PHE A 33 -8.20 18.50 -38.38
CA PHE A 33 -7.38 18.71 -37.19
C PHE A 33 -8.07 18.14 -35.95
N PHE A 34 -9.36 18.45 -35.76
CA PHE A 34 -10.15 17.89 -34.65
C PHE A 34 -10.18 16.36 -34.70
N TYR A 35 -10.43 15.77 -35.86
CA TYR A 35 -10.42 14.31 -36.02
C TYR A 35 -9.08 13.69 -35.63
N VAL A 36 -7.96 14.23 -36.15
CA VAL A 36 -6.60 13.71 -35.82
C VAL A 36 -6.29 13.83 -34.33
N LEU A 37 -6.68 14.92 -33.71
CA LEU A 37 -6.33 15.22 -32.32
C LEU A 37 -7.19 14.43 -31.32
N PHE A 38 -8.49 14.35 -31.55
CA PHE A 38 -9.45 13.87 -30.57
C PHE A 38 -10.02 12.48 -30.85
N LEU A 39 -10.15 12.10 -32.12
CA LEU A 39 -10.87 10.89 -32.52
C LEU A 39 -9.97 9.79 -33.09
N ARG A 40 -8.91 10.16 -33.80
CA ARG A 40 -8.05 9.18 -34.45
C ARG A 40 -7.25 8.37 -33.44
N PRO A 41 -7.30 6.99 -33.51
CA PRO A 41 -6.45 6.13 -32.68
C PRO A 41 -4.95 6.39 -32.92
N ALA A 42 -4.23 6.81 -31.89
CA ALA A 42 -2.83 7.18 -31.98
C ALA A 42 -1.85 6.05 -31.60
N THR A 43 -2.34 4.99 -30.93
CA THR A 43 -1.51 3.90 -30.41
C THR A 43 -1.12 2.88 -31.49
N ASN A 44 0.04 2.21 -31.31
CA ASN A 44 0.60 1.23 -32.25
C ASN A 44 0.74 -0.19 -31.66
N PHE A 45 0.10 -0.48 -30.51
CA PHE A 45 0.14 -1.79 -29.86
C PHE A 45 -1.22 -2.49 -29.92
N ASN A 46 -1.22 -3.84 -29.82
CA ASN A 46 -2.42 -4.68 -29.89
C ASN A 46 -3.03 -5.03 -28.54
N ALA A 47 -2.25 -4.95 -27.44
CA ALA A 47 -2.76 -5.16 -26.08
C ALA A 47 -3.83 -4.12 -25.73
N GLU A 48 -4.75 -4.44 -24.84
CA GLU A 48 -5.82 -3.52 -24.42
C GLU A 48 -5.28 -2.24 -23.76
N GLN A 49 -4.11 -2.33 -23.17
CA GLN A 49 -3.42 -1.19 -22.57
C GLN A 49 -1.89 -1.36 -22.61
N ALA A 50 -1.18 -0.24 -22.59
CA ALA A 50 0.28 -0.21 -22.41
C ALA A 50 0.65 0.68 -21.22
N THR A 51 1.56 0.19 -20.38
CA THR A 51 2.06 0.97 -19.24
C THR A 51 3.37 1.67 -19.60
N ILE A 52 3.42 2.96 -19.36
CA ILE A 52 4.61 3.81 -19.53
C ILE A 52 5.09 4.25 -18.17
N TYR A 53 6.38 4.07 -17.91
CA TYR A 53 7.07 4.59 -16.74
C TYR A 53 8.01 5.73 -17.18
N ILE A 54 7.86 6.89 -16.56
CA ILE A 54 8.79 8.02 -16.69
C ILE A 54 9.50 8.15 -15.34
N PRO A 55 10.74 7.63 -15.21
CA PRO A 55 11.47 7.71 -13.96
C PRO A 55 11.80 9.16 -13.59
N THR A 56 11.85 9.42 -12.28
CA THR A 56 12.12 10.76 -11.74
C THR A 56 13.47 11.30 -12.23
N ASN A 57 14.49 10.45 -12.28
CA ASN A 57 15.83 10.79 -12.75
C ASN A 57 15.98 10.80 -14.29
N LYS A 58 14.95 10.41 -15.05
CA LYS A 58 14.93 10.37 -16.53
C LYS A 58 13.75 11.15 -17.11
N ALA A 59 13.15 12.07 -16.34
CA ALA A 59 12.07 12.93 -16.81
C ALA A 59 12.56 14.03 -17.75
N GLU A 60 13.14 13.64 -18.88
CA GLU A 60 13.77 14.51 -19.90
C GLU A 60 13.19 14.28 -21.30
N LYS A 61 13.38 15.30 -22.16
CA LYS A 61 12.85 15.33 -23.55
C LYS A 61 13.27 14.10 -24.36
N ARG A 62 14.53 13.68 -24.27
CA ARG A 62 15.06 12.54 -25.04
C ARG A 62 14.33 11.26 -24.67
N PHE A 63 14.22 10.96 -23.38
CA PHE A 63 13.58 9.75 -22.89
C PHE A 63 12.10 9.68 -23.28
N VAL A 64 11.35 10.77 -23.08
CA VAL A 64 9.91 10.80 -23.45
C VAL A 64 9.71 10.67 -24.95
N LYS A 65 10.59 11.27 -25.79
CA LYS A 65 10.53 11.07 -27.26
C LYS A 65 10.69 9.60 -27.66
N GLU A 66 11.60 8.88 -27.00
CA GLU A 66 11.80 7.44 -27.26
C GLU A 66 10.56 6.63 -26.85
N LEU A 67 9.99 6.90 -25.66
CA LEU A 67 8.76 6.28 -25.19
C LEU A 67 7.59 6.51 -26.15
N VAL A 68 7.38 7.74 -26.59
CA VAL A 68 6.32 8.12 -27.52
C VAL A 68 6.48 7.40 -28.86
N ARG A 69 7.70 7.33 -29.40
CA ARG A 69 7.99 6.60 -30.65
C ARG A 69 7.69 5.09 -30.52
N LYS A 70 7.94 4.51 -29.35
CA LYS A 70 7.68 3.09 -29.10
C LYS A 70 6.19 2.76 -29.07
N HIS A 71 5.34 3.66 -28.59
CA HIS A 71 3.94 3.35 -28.28
C HIS A 71 2.92 4.00 -29.22
N LEU A 72 3.33 4.97 -30.06
CA LEU A 72 2.43 5.69 -30.95
C LEU A 72 2.73 5.44 -32.42
N LYS A 73 1.69 5.53 -33.25
CA LYS A 73 1.81 5.57 -34.73
C LYS A 73 2.57 6.83 -35.18
N PRO A 74 3.21 6.84 -36.36
CA PRO A 74 4.03 7.97 -36.81
C PRO A 74 3.31 9.34 -36.75
N VAL A 75 2.04 9.40 -37.18
CA VAL A 75 1.23 10.63 -37.11
C VAL A 75 0.99 11.07 -35.67
N GLY A 76 0.75 10.10 -34.74
CA GLY A 76 0.62 10.40 -33.32
C GLY A 76 1.91 10.95 -32.71
N VAL A 77 3.07 10.41 -33.13
CA VAL A 77 4.39 10.91 -32.70
C VAL A 77 4.60 12.36 -33.14
N THR A 78 4.40 12.67 -34.42
CA THR A 78 4.61 14.05 -34.94
C THR A 78 3.65 15.03 -34.27
N THR A 79 2.38 14.65 -34.08
CA THR A 79 1.40 15.49 -33.39
C THR A 79 1.77 15.70 -31.92
N PHE A 80 2.20 14.65 -31.22
CA PHE A 80 2.67 14.78 -29.83
C PHE A 80 3.84 15.74 -29.69
N LEU A 81 4.84 15.63 -30.57
CA LEU A 81 6.01 16.50 -30.57
C LEU A 81 5.64 17.97 -30.82
N ALA A 82 4.78 18.21 -31.82
CA ALA A 82 4.30 19.57 -32.12
C ALA A 82 3.54 20.19 -30.94
N LEU A 83 2.61 19.43 -30.32
CA LEU A 83 1.91 19.86 -29.11
C LEU A 83 2.85 20.13 -27.95
N SER A 84 3.88 19.31 -27.80
CA SER A 84 4.85 19.43 -26.72
C SER A 84 5.71 20.69 -26.89
N ASP A 85 6.16 21.00 -28.10
CA ASP A 85 6.90 22.21 -28.39
C ASP A 85 6.02 23.46 -28.24
N TRP A 86 4.80 23.44 -28.77
CA TRP A 86 3.84 24.54 -28.67
C TRP A 86 3.44 24.90 -27.24
N THR A 87 3.20 23.86 -26.40
CA THR A 87 2.68 24.05 -25.04
C THR A 87 3.74 24.12 -23.97
N GLY A 88 5.03 24.03 -24.34
CA GLY A 88 6.16 24.06 -23.40
C GLY A 88 6.24 22.82 -22.49
N TYR A 89 5.68 21.68 -22.87
CA TYR A 89 5.67 20.45 -22.08
C TYR A 89 7.08 20.01 -21.64
N TRP A 90 8.08 20.21 -22.50
CA TRP A 90 9.45 19.80 -22.22
C TRP A 90 10.12 20.52 -21.02
N LYS A 91 9.54 21.65 -20.58
CA LYS A 91 10.03 22.39 -19.39
C LYS A 91 9.54 21.81 -18.07
N ALA A 92 8.49 20.96 -18.11
CA ALA A 92 7.84 20.45 -16.91
C ALA A 92 7.29 19.03 -17.13
N ILE A 93 8.15 18.12 -17.56
CA ILE A 93 7.83 16.70 -17.70
C ILE A 93 7.49 16.13 -16.31
N LYS A 94 6.38 15.44 -16.20
CA LYS A 94 5.93 14.83 -14.95
C LYS A 94 6.36 13.37 -14.91
N PRO A 95 7.25 12.96 -13.96
CA PRO A 95 7.58 11.55 -13.77
C PRO A 95 6.37 10.77 -13.24
N GLY A 96 6.36 9.46 -13.42
CA GLY A 96 5.33 8.59 -12.90
C GLY A 96 4.95 7.42 -13.80
N LYS A 97 3.96 6.66 -13.38
CA LYS A 97 3.34 5.56 -14.14
C LYS A 97 2.10 6.06 -14.86
N TYR A 98 2.02 5.81 -16.16
CA TYR A 98 0.90 6.16 -17.00
C TYR A 98 0.41 4.94 -17.76
N VAL A 99 -0.90 4.69 -17.74
CA VAL A 99 -1.53 3.66 -18.56
C VAL A 99 -2.16 4.33 -19.77
N ILE A 100 -1.88 3.79 -20.95
CA ILE A 100 -2.44 4.22 -22.23
C ILE A 100 -3.33 3.10 -22.72
N GLU A 101 -4.62 3.40 -22.86
CA GLU A 101 -5.59 2.48 -23.42
C GLU A 101 -5.38 2.27 -24.92
N LYS A 102 -5.72 1.10 -25.41
CA LYS A 102 -5.77 0.81 -26.85
C LYS A 102 -6.66 1.82 -27.56
N ASN A 103 -6.24 2.25 -28.73
CA ASN A 103 -6.93 3.25 -29.52
C ASN A 103 -7.11 4.63 -28.87
N ALA A 104 -6.42 4.92 -27.78
CA ALA A 104 -6.44 6.26 -27.19
C ALA A 104 -6.04 7.33 -28.22
N SER A 105 -6.74 8.47 -28.19
CA SER A 105 -6.40 9.63 -29.03
C SER A 105 -5.14 10.32 -28.53
N ILE A 106 -4.48 11.05 -29.43
CA ILE A 106 -3.28 11.79 -29.06
C ILE A 106 -3.55 12.87 -28.02
N PHE A 107 -4.72 13.47 -28.03
CA PHE A 107 -5.13 14.46 -27.04
C PHE A 107 -5.21 13.85 -25.64
N THR A 108 -5.82 12.67 -25.51
CA THR A 108 -5.93 11.97 -24.21
C THR A 108 -4.55 11.63 -23.67
N ILE A 109 -3.66 11.07 -24.50
CA ILE A 109 -2.30 10.70 -24.11
C ILE A 109 -1.52 11.94 -23.70
N PHE A 110 -1.54 12.99 -24.52
CA PHE A 110 -0.83 14.23 -24.24
C PHE A 110 -1.32 14.92 -22.97
N ARG A 111 -2.65 15.01 -22.80
CA ARG A 111 -3.27 15.60 -21.60
C ARG A 111 -2.86 14.87 -20.33
N ASN A 112 -2.82 13.52 -20.37
CA ASN A 112 -2.43 12.73 -19.20
C ASN A 112 -0.95 12.93 -18.84
N LEU A 113 -0.06 12.87 -19.82
CA LEU A 113 1.38 13.09 -19.60
C LEU A 113 1.69 14.52 -19.17
N LYS A 114 1.13 15.52 -19.86
CA LYS A 114 1.34 16.95 -19.50
C LYS A 114 0.73 17.30 -18.15
N GLY A 115 -0.47 16.80 -17.86
CA GLY A 115 -1.17 17.05 -16.61
C GLY A 115 -0.62 16.26 -15.41
N GLY A 116 0.25 15.28 -15.65
CA GLY A 116 0.72 14.38 -14.58
C GLY A 116 -0.39 13.48 -14.04
N ARG A 117 -1.36 13.09 -14.89
CA ARG A 117 -2.46 12.20 -14.50
C ARG A 117 -1.95 10.76 -14.44
N GLN A 118 -1.18 10.48 -13.40
CA GLN A 118 -0.62 9.16 -13.15
C GLN A 118 -1.71 8.13 -12.87
N THR A 119 -1.44 6.89 -13.25
CA THR A 119 -2.21 5.73 -12.80
C THR A 119 -1.54 5.18 -11.55
N PRO A 120 -2.22 5.10 -10.40
CA PRO A 120 -1.62 4.59 -9.18
C PRO A 120 -1.22 3.12 -9.30
N VAL A 121 -0.38 2.67 -8.40
CA VAL A 121 -0.06 1.26 -8.15
C VAL A 121 -0.88 0.81 -6.96
N GLU A 122 -1.55 -0.33 -7.10
CA GLU A 122 -2.20 -0.98 -5.96
C GLU A 122 -1.17 -1.75 -5.14
N LEU A 123 -1.04 -1.37 -3.87
CA LEU A 123 -0.22 -2.04 -2.88
C LEU A 123 -1.12 -2.77 -1.89
N THR A 124 -1.24 -4.09 -2.03
CA THR A 124 -1.95 -4.92 -1.06
C THR A 124 -0.98 -5.31 0.05
N ILE A 125 -1.06 -4.60 1.16
CA ILE A 125 -0.29 -4.89 2.37
C ILE A 125 -1.00 -6.00 3.14
N ASN A 126 -0.32 -7.13 3.21
CA ASN A 126 -0.73 -8.29 4.00
C ASN A 126 0.13 -8.37 5.27
N LYS A 127 0.31 -9.60 5.78
CA LYS A 127 1.17 -9.86 6.92
C LYS A 127 2.66 -9.80 6.53
N PHE A 128 3.39 -8.84 7.11
CA PHE A 128 4.85 -8.76 7.06
C PHE A 128 5.41 -8.92 8.47
N ARG A 129 6.38 -9.81 8.65
CA ARG A 129 7.02 -10.06 9.95
C ARG A 129 8.19 -9.13 10.21
N THR A 130 8.82 -8.62 9.15
CA THR A 130 10.02 -7.79 9.28
C THR A 130 9.95 -6.54 8.42
N LYS A 131 10.65 -5.48 8.85
CA LYS A 131 10.86 -4.27 8.05
C LYS A 131 11.53 -4.58 6.70
N LYS A 132 12.37 -5.62 6.66
CA LYS A 132 13.04 -6.04 5.43
C LYS A 132 12.06 -6.63 4.43
N GLU A 133 11.12 -7.48 4.88
CA GLU A 133 10.05 -7.99 4.02
C GLU A 133 9.17 -6.88 3.46
N LEU A 134 8.76 -5.93 4.32
CA LEU A 134 8.01 -4.75 3.89
C LEU A 134 8.80 -3.93 2.85
N ALA A 135 10.07 -3.62 3.12
CA ALA A 135 10.91 -2.85 2.21
C ALA A 135 11.10 -3.54 0.85
N LYS A 136 11.32 -4.86 0.85
CA LYS A 136 11.42 -5.67 -0.37
C LYS A 136 10.13 -5.63 -1.19
N TYR A 137 8.98 -5.76 -0.53
CA TYR A 137 7.69 -5.71 -1.20
C TYR A 137 7.45 -4.33 -1.84
N ILE A 138 7.65 -3.24 -1.07
CA ILE A 138 7.43 -1.87 -1.55
C ILE A 138 8.41 -1.52 -2.68
N GLY A 139 9.70 -1.81 -2.51
CA GLY A 139 10.73 -1.56 -3.53
C GLY A 139 10.53 -2.36 -4.82
N GLY A 140 9.82 -3.50 -4.77
CA GLY A 140 9.41 -4.25 -5.96
C GLY A 140 8.20 -3.67 -6.69
N LYS A 141 7.50 -2.70 -6.11
CA LYS A 141 6.29 -2.10 -6.66
C LYS A 141 6.44 -0.63 -7.04
N LEU A 142 7.28 0.12 -6.34
CA LEU A 142 7.51 1.55 -6.56
C LEU A 142 8.83 1.82 -7.29
N GLU A 143 9.11 3.09 -7.58
CA GLU A 143 10.38 3.54 -8.20
C GLU A 143 11.57 3.43 -7.24
N CYS A 144 11.33 3.72 -5.96
CA CYS A 144 12.35 3.63 -4.93
C CYS A 144 12.76 2.17 -4.68
N THR A 145 14.03 1.94 -4.37
CA THR A 145 14.57 0.59 -4.16
C THR A 145 14.24 0.04 -2.77
N GLU A 146 14.36 -1.29 -2.60
CA GLU A 146 14.32 -1.95 -1.28
C GLU A 146 15.27 -1.26 -0.30
N ALA A 147 16.50 -0.94 -0.75
CA ALA A 147 17.51 -0.32 0.08
C ALA A 147 17.11 1.10 0.55
N ASP A 148 16.46 1.88 -0.32
CA ASP A 148 16.00 3.24 0.03
C ASP A 148 14.89 3.18 1.08
N ILE A 149 13.91 2.30 0.89
CA ILE A 149 12.84 2.08 1.86
C ILE A 149 13.42 1.60 3.19
N TYR A 150 14.23 0.53 3.16
CA TYR A 150 14.78 -0.05 4.39
C TYR A 150 15.63 0.94 5.18
N ARG A 151 16.49 1.72 4.50
CA ARG A 151 17.29 2.77 5.12
C ARG A 151 16.41 3.82 5.78
N PHE A 152 15.35 4.27 5.10
CA PHE A 152 14.43 5.27 5.62
C PHE A 152 13.68 4.78 6.87
N ILE A 153 13.07 3.60 6.81
CA ILE A 153 12.26 3.06 7.91
C ILE A 153 13.07 2.49 9.07
N SER A 154 14.39 2.36 8.91
CA SER A 154 15.31 1.93 9.96
C SER A 154 16.05 3.09 10.64
N ASN A 155 15.93 4.30 10.10
CA ASN A 155 16.58 5.49 10.63
C ASN A 155 15.60 6.29 11.49
N ASN A 156 15.93 6.42 12.80
CA ASN A 156 15.08 7.09 13.78
C ASN A 156 14.76 8.54 13.40
N ASP A 157 15.73 9.31 12.89
CA ASP A 157 15.53 10.70 12.50
C ASP A 157 14.56 10.85 11.32
N SER A 158 14.54 9.87 10.42
CA SER A 158 13.64 9.86 9.27
C SER A 158 12.18 9.61 9.68
N ILE A 159 11.94 8.82 10.72
CA ILE A 159 10.60 8.35 11.09
C ILE A 159 10.01 9.02 12.33
N ARG A 160 10.81 9.71 13.14
CA ARG A 160 10.34 10.37 14.37
C ARG A 160 9.20 11.36 14.15
N ALA A 161 9.14 11.99 12.97
CA ALA A 161 8.05 12.90 12.61
C ALA A 161 6.67 12.22 12.51
N PHE A 162 6.64 10.88 12.44
CA PHE A 162 5.42 10.08 12.45
C PHE A 162 5.05 9.57 13.85
N GLY A 163 5.78 9.98 14.89
CA GLY A 163 5.52 9.58 16.28
C GLY A 163 5.96 8.16 16.62
N VAL A 164 6.82 7.54 15.81
CA VAL A 164 7.30 6.17 16.00
C VAL A 164 8.82 6.10 16.00
N ASN A 165 9.35 5.02 16.54
CA ASN A 165 10.75 4.62 16.47
C ASN A 165 10.91 3.34 15.61
N PRO A 166 12.13 2.85 15.36
CA PRO A 166 12.33 1.66 14.54
C PRO A 166 11.62 0.40 15.06
N GLU A 167 11.40 0.24 16.35
CA GLU A 167 10.70 -0.90 16.94
C GLU A 167 9.19 -0.81 16.73
N THR A 168 8.62 0.38 16.86
CA THR A 168 7.18 0.62 16.76
C THR A 168 6.71 1.02 15.34
N LEU A 169 7.61 1.25 14.36
CA LEU A 169 7.23 1.69 13.02
C LEU A 169 6.15 0.81 12.37
N MET A 170 6.24 -0.50 12.56
CA MET A 170 5.28 -1.43 11.95
C MET A 170 3.85 -1.25 12.50
N THR A 171 3.64 -0.51 13.60
CA THR A 171 2.29 -0.17 14.11
C THR A 171 1.54 0.80 13.21
N LEU A 172 2.24 1.55 12.34
CA LEU A 172 1.61 2.43 11.35
C LEU A 172 1.14 1.68 10.09
N ILE A 173 1.54 0.44 9.92
CA ILE A 173 1.28 -0.33 8.71
C ILE A 173 0.04 -1.20 8.95
N ILE A 174 -1.12 -0.66 8.63
CA ILE A 174 -2.39 -1.39 8.73
C ILE A 174 -2.59 -2.21 7.44
N PRO A 175 -2.82 -3.53 7.51
CA PRO A 175 -3.09 -4.34 6.31
C PRO A 175 -4.35 -3.87 5.58
N ASN A 176 -4.16 -3.49 4.32
CA ASN A 176 -5.21 -3.05 3.39
C ASN A 176 -4.62 -2.95 1.97
N THR A 177 -5.46 -2.65 0.97
CA THR A 177 -5.01 -2.27 -0.37
C THR A 177 -4.98 -0.76 -0.50
N TYR A 178 -3.83 -0.22 -0.88
CA TYR A 178 -3.57 1.21 -0.99
C TYR A 178 -3.21 1.59 -2.42
N GLU A 179 -3.81 2.65 -2.93
CA GLU A 179 -3.40 3.28 -4.18
C GLU A 179 -2.30 4.31 -3.90
N ILE A 180 -1.12 4.09 -4.48
CA ILE A 180 0.07 4.94 -4.29
C ILE A 180 0.69 5.22 -5.65
N TYR A 181 1.17 6.44 -5.89
CA TYR A 181 1.88 6.76 -7.12
C TYR A 181 3.23 6.02 -7.18
N TRP A 182 3.52 5.49 -8.37
CA TRP A 182 4.73 4.68 -8.58
C TRP A 182 6.03 5.37 -8.18
N ASN A 183 6.12 6.68 -8.42
CA ASN A 183 7.30 7.49 -8.11
C ASN A 183 7.28 8.10 -6.70
N SER A 184 6.43 7.58 -5.80
CA SER A 184 6.42 8.04 -4.40
C SER A 184 7.73 7.70 -3.71
N SER A 185 8.30 8.70 -3.04
CA SER A 185 9.47 8.55 -2.18
C SER A 185 9.13 7.74 -0.91
N PRO A 186 10.14 7.19 -0.20
CA PRO A 186 9.92 6.54 1.09
C PRO A 186 9.18 7.42 2.11
N ASN A 187 9.46 8.71 2.12
CA ASN A 187 8.76 9.67 2.99
C ASN A 187 7.29 9.84 2.62
N GLU A 188 6.97 9.93 1.32
CA GLU A 188 5.57 10.02 0.85
C GLU A 188 4.80 8.75 1.13
N PHE A 189 5.44 7.58 0.95
CA PHE A 189 4.87 6.30 1.37
C PHE A 189 4.53 6.30 2.87
N MET A 190 5.47 6.69 3.73
CA MET A 190 5.22 6.73 5.18
C MET A 190 4.19 7.78 5.60
N LYS A 191 4.15 8.94 4.94
CA LYS A 191 3.07 9.92 5.13
C LYS A 191 1.71 9.32 4.82
N ARG A 192 1.60 8.55 3.73
CA ARG A 192 0.37 7.85 3.40
C ARG A 192 0.00 6.80 4.45
N MET A 193 0.95 5.97 4.90
CA MET A 193 0.70 4.97 5.94
C MET A 193 0.27 5.62 7.25
N SER A 194 0.93 6.68 7.68
CA SER A 194 0.55 7.42 8.89
C SER A 194 -0.87 8.02 8.78
N LYS A 195 -1.23 8.58 7.61
CA LYS A 195 -2.58 9.09 7.38
C LYS A 195 -3.64 7.98 7.47
N GLU A 196 -3.38 6.83 6.85
CA GLU A 196 -4.31 5.69 6.88
C GLU A 196 -4.41 5.07 8.28
N SER A 197 -3.29 4.97 9.00
CA SER A 197 -3.29 4.56 10.41
C SER A 197 -4.13 5.51 11.27
N ASN A 198 -3.97 6.81 11.12
CA ASN A 198 -4.77 7.79 11.86
C ASN A 198 -6.27 7.67 11.53
N ALA A 199 -6.63 7.43 10.27
CA ALA A 199 -8.02 7.22 9.87
C ALA A 199 -8.59 5.88 10.40
N PHE A 200 -7.75 4.86 10.55
CA PHE A 200 -8.12 3.58 11.12
C PHE A 200 -8.52 3.70 12.61
N TRP A 201 -7.83 4.54 13.37
CA TRP A 201 -8.09 4.78 14.79
C TRP A 201 -9.28 5.73 14.98
N THR A 202 -10.51 5.19 14.83
CA THR A 202 -11.76 5.90 15.15
C THR A 202 -11.91 6.12 16.65
N ASP A 203 -12.78 7.06 17.06
CA ASP A 203 -13.05 7.32 18.48
C ASP A 203 -13.43 6.04 19.23
N SER A 204 -14.28 5.20 18.64
CA SER A 204 -14.67 3.91 19.24
C SER A 204 -13.48 2.97 19.47
N ARG A 205 -12.50 2.90 18.54
CA ARG A 205 -11.30 2.08 18.74
C ARG A 205 -10.38 2.67 19.82
N ILE A 206 -10.28 3.99 19.86
CA ILE A 206 -9.52 4.70 20.90
C ILE A 206 -10.13 4.45 22.27
N ASP A 207 -11.46 4.60 22.41
CA ASP A 207 -12.17 4.36 23.66
C ASP A 207 -11.98 2.93 24.17
N ASN A 208 -12.07 1.94 23.27
CA ASN A 208 -11.82 0.54 23.63
C ASN A 208 -10.36 0.31 24.08
N ALA A 209 -9.38 0.93 23.44
CA ALA A 209 -7.99 0.84 23.87
C ALA A 209 -7.79 1.44 25.28
N ILE A 210 -8.38 2.60 25.55
CA ILE A 210 -8.38 3.26 26.85
C ILE A 210 -9.02 2.37 27.93
N LEU A 211 -10.16 1.74 27.62
CA LEU A 211 -10.83 0.81 28.56
C LEU A 211 -9.94 -0.40 28.91
N LEU A 212 -9.09 -0.83 27.99
CA LEU A 212 -8.12 -1.90 28.24
C LEU A 212 -6.87 -1.42 28.95
N GLY A 213 -6.64 -0.11 29.06
CA GLY A 213 -5.42 0.50 29.57
C GLY A 213 -4.22 0.36 28.62
N LEU A 214 -4.46 0.29 27.31
CA LEU A 214 -3.44 0.10 26.29
C LEU A 214 -3.35 1.30 25.36
N SER A 215 -2.15 1.67 24.94
CA SER A 215 -1.91 2.60 23.84
C SER A 215 -2.24 1.95 22.49
N LYS A 216 -2.31 2.75 21.43
CA LYS A 216 -2.52 2.26 20.06
C LYS A 216 -1.42 1.29 19.64
N GLU A 217 -0.18 1.60 19.97
CA GLU A 217 1.01 0.80 19.68
C GLU A 217 0.98 -0.52 20.43
N GLU A 218 0.56 -0.51 21.70
CA GLU A 218 0.41 -1.70 22.52
C GLU A 218 -0.71 -2.62 22.01
N VAL A 219 -1.84 -2.05 21.56
CA VAL A 219 -2.92 -2.82 20.92
C VAL A 219 -2.41 -3.52 19.67
N ILE A 220 -1.70 -2.82 18.77
CA ILE A 220 -1.12 -3.44 17.57
C ILE A 220 -0.07 -4.49 17.92
N THR A 221 0.76 -4.22 18.94
CA THR A 221 1.77 -5.16 19.40
C THR A 221 1.13 -6.45 19.93
N LEU A 222 0.11 -6.35 20.77
CA LEU A 222 -0.63 -7.50 21.27
C LEU A 222 -1.37 -8.23 20.14
N ALA A 223 -2.01 -7.48 19.24
CA ALA A 223 -2.69 -8.04 18.07
C ALA A 223 -1.74 -8.83 17.16
N SER A 224 -0.47 -8.41 17.05
CA SER A 224 0.54 -9.15 16.28
C SER A 224 0.90 -10.50 16.90
N ILE A 225 0.82 -10.60 18.23
CA ILE A 225 1.00 -11.88 18.95
C ILE A 225 -0.21 -12.77 18.71
N VAL A 226 -1.43 -12.25 18.89
CA VAL A 226 -2.68 -12.97 18.64
C VAL A 226 -2.77 -13.46 17.19
N GLU A 227 -2.31 -12.65 16.21
CA GLU A 227 -2.27 -13.01 14.78
C GLU A 227 -1.40 -14.24 14.51
N GLU A 228 -0.30 -14.42 15.26
CA GLU A 228 0.63 -15.55 15.08
C GLU A 228 0.26 -16.76 15.95
N GLU A 229 -0.69 -16.65 16.88
CA GLU A 229 -1.15 -17.77 17.72
C GLU A 229 -2.20 -18.62 17.01
N THR A 230 -3.16 -17.99 16.32
CA THR A 230 -4.26 -18.73 15.72
C THR A 230 -4.74 -18.11 14.40
N ASN A 231 -5.12 -19.00 13.47
CA ASN A 231 -5.88 -18.61 12.27
C ASN A 231 -7.39 -18.64 12.51
N ASN A 232 -7.85 -19.18 13.63
CA ASN A 232 -9.28 -19.23 13.98
C ASN A 232 -9.73 -17.85 14.47
N ILE A 233 -10.52 -17.15 13.64
CA ILE A 233 -10.99 -15.78 13.92
C ILE A 233 -11.86 -15.75 15.17
N GLU A 234 -12.68 -16.78 15.41
CA GLU A 234 -13.60 -16.86 16.55
C GLU A 234 -12.87 -16.96 17.90
N GLU A 235 -11.65 -17.51 17.92
CA GLU A 235 -10.87 -17.64 19.16
C GLU A 235 -9.97 -16.44 19.46
N LYS A 236 -9.73 -15.56 18.49
CA LYS A 236 -8.84 -14.41 18.67
C LYS A 236 -9.23 -13.51 19.86
N PRO A 237 -10.53 -13.20 20.10
CA PRO A 237 -10.94 -12.40 21.27
C PRO A 237 -10.65 -13.10 22.62
N THR A 238 -10.82 -14.42 22.67
CA THR A 238 -10.53 -15.21 23.89
C THR A 238 -9.03 -15.30 24.14
N ILE A 239 -8.21 -15.54 23.10
CA ILE A 239 -6.74 -15.52 23.21
C ILE A 239 -6.24 -14.13 23.63
N ALA A 240 -6.82 -13.07 23.07
CA ALA A 240 -6.49 -11.70 23.48
C ALA A 240 -6.80 -11.48 24.97
N SER A 241 -7.93 -12.00 25.45
CA SER A 241 -8.29 -11.88 26.88
C SER A 241 -7.30 -12.57 27.80
N VAL A 242 -6.76 -13.75 27.42
CA VAL A 242 -5.71 -14.43 28.20
C VAL A 242 -4.48 -13.54 28.34
N TYR A 243 -4.02 -12.95 27.26
CA TYR A 243 -2.84 -12.07 27.32
C TYR A 243 -3.10 -10.78 28.10
N ILE A 244 -4.28 -10.18 27.95
CA ILE A 244 -4.69 -8.99 28.74
C ILE A 244 -4.74 -9.34 30.22
N ASN A 245 -5.27 -10.50 30.59
CA ASN A 245 -5.32 -10.96 31.98
C ASN A 245 -3.90 -11.17 32.55
N ARG A 246 -2.99 -11.78 31.76
CA ARG A 246 -1.57 -11.92 32.17
C ARG A 246 -0.90 -10.58 32.36
N LEU A 247 -1.13 -9.62 31.43
CA LEU A 247 -0.59 -8.25 31.60
C LEU A 247 -1.05 -7.60 32.89
N LYS A 248 -2.36 -7.66 33.18
CA LYS A 248 -2.95 -7.12 34.43
C LYS A 248 -2.38 -7.74 35.68
N GLN A 249 -2.03 -9.04 35.63
CA GLN A 249 -1.44 -9.77 36.77
C GLN A 249 0.10 -9.66 36.81
N GLY A 250 0.74 -8.94 35.89
CA GLY A 250 2.20 -8.85 35.82
C GLY A 250 2.88 -10.19 35.51
N MET A 251 2.16 -11.11 34.85
CA MET A 251 2.69 -12.38 34.40
C MET A 251 3.46 -12.22 33.07
N PRO A 252 4.50 -13.05 32.83
CA PRO A 252 5.09 -13.15 31.50
C PRO A 252 4.06 -13.62 30.47
N LEU A 253 4.08 -13.08 29.24
CA LEU A 253 3.14 -13.52 28.21
C LEU A 253 3.42 -14.95 27.73
N GLY A 254 4.71 -15.37 27.68
CA GLY A 254 5.12 -16.72 27.33
C GLY A 254 4.64 -17.12 25.91
N ALA A 255 4.65 -16.18 24.98
CA ALA A 255 4.14 -16.37 23.62
C ALA A 255 5.24 -16.94 22.72
N ASP A 256 5.05 -18.16 22.21
CA ASP A 256 5.99 -18.82 21.30
C ASP A 256 6.33 -17.99 20.04
N PRO A 257 5.37 -17.27 19.40
CA PRO A 257 5.67 -16.43 18.25
C PRO A 257 6.72 -15.36 18.51
N THR A 258 6.79 -14.82 19.70
CA THR A 258 7.79 -13.81 20.08
C THR A 258 9.21 -14.38 20.14
N ILE A 259 9.35 -15.67 20.49
CA ILE A 259 10.63 -16.38 20.45
C ILE A 259 11.06 -16.63 19.01
N LYS A 260 10.15 -17.08 18.14
CA LYS A 260 10.42 -17.24 16.70
C LYS A 260 10.90 -15.94 16.07
N PHE A 261 10.25 -14.83 16.41
CA PHE A 261 10.67 -13.49 15.99
C PHE A 261 12.06 -13.11 16.54
N ALA A 262 12.31 -13.34 17.81
CA ALA A 262 13.59 -13.03 18.44
C ALA A 262 14.76 -13.86 17.87
N VAL A 263 14.53 -15.12 17.49
CA VAL A 263 15.49 -15.99 16.77
C VAL A 263 15.68 -15.53 15.31
N GLY A 264 14.64 -14.96 14.71
CA GLY A 264 14.60 -14.59 13.27
C GLY A 264 14.33 -15.80 12.34
N ASP A 265 13.84 -16.91 12.89
CA ASP A 265 13.43 -18.09 12.10
C ASP A 265 11.97 -18.46 12.35
N PHE A 266 11.13 -18.10 11.40
CA PHE A 266 9.68 -18.36 11.43
C PHE A 266 9.28 -19.79 11.01
N ARG A 267 10.24 -20.64 10.61
CA ARG A 267 10.03 -22.05 10.26
C ARG A 267 10.06 -22.97 11.47
N ILE A 268 10.47 -22.46 12.62
CA ILE A 268 10.47 -23.19 13.89
C ILE A 268 9.04 -23.70 14.15
N ARG A 269 8.85 -25.02 14.14
CA ARG A 269 7.54 -25.63 14.42
C ARG A 269 7.23 -25.62 15.90
N ARG A 270 8.23 -25.94 16.76
CA ARG A 270 8.10 -26.02 18.20
C ARG A 270 9.20 -25.22 18.89
N VAL A 271 8.83 -24.28 19.73
CA VAL A 271 9.76 -23.56 20.59
C VAL A 271 10.24 -24.47 21.70
N THR A 272 11.53 -24.48 21.96
CA THR A 272 12.19 -25.29 22.98
C THR A 272 12.87 -24.41 24.02
N PHE A 273 13.23 -24.98 25.17
CA PHE A 273 14.02 -24.28 26.19
C PHE A 273 15.35 -23.73 25.64
N GLY A 274 15.93 -24.43 24.62
CA GLY A 274 17.11 -23.96 23.90
C GLY A 274 16.87 -22.60 23.22
N HIS A 275 15.75 -22.45 22.52
CA HIS A 275 15.38 -21.20 21.85
C HIS A 275 15.13 -20.07 22.87
N ILE A 276 14.41 -20.36 23.97
CA ILE A 276 14.14 -19.38 25.05
C ILE A 276 15.45 -18.90 25.67
N ARG A 277 16.41 -19.83 25.88
CA ARG A 277 17.73 -19.50 26.43
C ARG A 277 18.59 -18.72 25.41
N LEU A 278 18.56 -19.10 24.15
CA LEU A 278 19.27 -18.40 23.07
C LEU A 278 18.86 -16.93 22.96
N THR A 279 17.59 -16.65 23.18
CA THR A 279 17.01 -15.30 23.09
C THR A 279 16.94 -14.59 24.45
N ALA A 280 17.69 -15.05 25.49
CA ALA A 280 17.59 -14.53 26.83
C ALA A 280 17.83 -13.01 26.96
N GLY A 281 18.68 -12.43 26.09
CA GLY A 281 18.97 -11.00 26.04
C GLY A 281 18.04 -10.20 25.11
N SER A 282 17.11 -10.85 24.43
CA SER A 282 16.19 -10.16 23.52
C SER A 282 15.02 -9.54 24.30
N PRO A 283 14.67 -8.26 24.04
CA PRO A 283 13.49 -7.65 24.63
C PRO A 283 12.17 -8.26 24.11
N TYR A 284 12.24 -9.02 23.03
CA TYR A 284 11.11 -9.78 22.48
C TYR A 284 10.88 -11.13 23.16
N ASN A 285 11.74 -11.55 24.09
CA ASN A 285 11.57 -12.82 24.81
C ASN A 285 10.52 -12.67 25.93
N THR A 286 9.26 -12.92 25.62
CA THR A 286 8.13 -12.80 26.54
C THR A 286 8.04 -13.93 27.59
N TYR A 287 8.94 -14.91 27.57
CA TYR A 287 9.10 -15.88 28.66
C TYR A 287 9.92 -15.34 29.81
N ARG A 288 10.82 -14.38 29.55
CA ARG A 288 11.71 -13.78 30.52
C ARG A 288 11.32 -12.36 30.89
N ASN A 289 10.86 -11.59 29.91
CA ASN A 289 10.43 -10.22 30.11
C ASN A 289 8.93 -10.18 30.40
N LYS A 290 8.52 -9.45 31.45
CA LYS A 290 7.12 -9.14 31.71
C LYS A 290 6.65 -8.00 30.83
N GLY A 291 5.35 -7.94 30.54
CA GLY A 291 4.76 -6.93 29.68
C GLY A 291 4.83 -7.27 28.20
N LEU A 292 4.48 -6.29 27.38
CA LEU A 292 4.55 -6.41 25.92
C LEU A 292 6.00 -6.24 25.43
N PRO A 293 6.37 -6.85 24.29
CA PRO A 293 7.63 -6.55 23.62
C PRO A 293 7.64 -5.10 23.11
N PRO A 294 8.82 -4.55 22.74
CA PRO A 294 8.96 -3.13 22.37
C PRO A 294 8.21 -2.72 21.08
N GLY A 295 7.69 -3.69 20.33
CA GLY A 295 6.92 -3.45 19.13
C GLY A 295 6.34 -4.75 18.56
N PRO A 296 5.55 -4.66 17.48
CA PRO A 296 4.85 -5.81 16.91
C PRO A 296 5.82 -6.79 16.24
N ILE A 297 5.45 -8.07 16.23
CA ILE A 297 6.20 -9.16 15.61
C ILE A 297 5.73 -9.47 14.17
N CYS A 298 4.66 -8.83 13.74
CA CYS A 298 4.18 -8.76 12.36
C CYS A 298 3.20 -7.60 12.21
N THR A 299 2.79 -7.26 10.98
CA THR A 299 1.62 -6.43 10.74
C THR A 299 0.36 -7.30 10.94
N PRO A 300 -0.41 -7.10 12.02
CA PRO A 300 -1.59 -7.93 12.30
C PRO A 300 -2.76 -7.56 11.40
N SER A 301 -3.60 -8.53 11.07
CA SER A 301 -4.87 -8.29 10.37
C SER A 301 -5.80 -7.37 11.19
N ILE A 302 -6.72 -6.67 10.50
CA ILE A 302 -7.74 -5.85 11.18
C ILE A 302 -8.57 -6.71 12.15
N ALA A 303 -8.83 -7.97 11.77
CA ALA A 303 -9.55 -8.91 12.63
C ALA A 303 -8.82 -9.17 13.97
N SER A 304 -7.49 -9.27 13.96
CA SER A 304 -6.71 -9.43 15.19
C SER A 304 -6.65 -8.15 16.02
N ILE A 305 -6.61 -6.98 15.38
CA ILE A 305 -6.68 -5.70 16.09
C ILE A 305 -8.03 -5.54 16.77
N ASP A 306 -9.12 -5.78 16.02
CA ASP A 306 -10.48 -5.70 16.56
C ASP A 306 -10.74 -6.77 17.64
N ALA A 307 -10.12 -7.96 17.52
CA ALA A 307 -10.17 -8.99 18.56
C ALA A 307 -9.53 -8.55 19.88
N VAL A 308 -8.42 -7.83 19.84
CA VAL A 308 -7.82 -7.23 21.04
C VAL A 308 -8.74 -6.15 21.61
N LEU A 309 -9.21 -5.22 20.78
CA LEU A 309 -10.08 -4.11 21.22
C LEU A 309 -11.43 -4.58 21.78
N LYS A 310 -11.90 -5.77 21.36
CA LYS A 310 -13.15 -6.40 21.76
C LYS A 310 -12.91 -7.71 22.53
N ALA A 311 -11.75 -7.81 23.21
CA ALA A 311 -11.41 -9.01 23.96
C ALA A 311 -12.53 -9.41 24.91
N GLU A 312 -12.80 -10.71 24.98
CA GLU A 312 -13.83 -11.27 25.89
C GLU A 312 -13.44 -11.00 27.36
N LYS A 313 -14.44 -10.79 28.17
CA LYS A 313 -14.23 -10.66 29.61
C LYS A 313 -14.21 -12.06 30.22
N THR A 314 -13.02 -12.65 30.33
CA THR A 314 -12.79 -13.95 30.94
C THR A 314 -11.81 -13.83 32.10
N ASP A 315 -11.65 -14.92 32.84
CA ASP A 315 -10.61 -15.09 33.86
C ASP A 315 -9.48 -16.04 33.41
N TYR A 316 -9.48 -16.42 32.14
CA TYR A 316 -8.48 -17.33 31.57
C TYR A 316 -7.08 -16.73 31.61
N LEU A 317 -6.12 -17.58 32.03
CA LEU A 317 -4.71 -17.26 32.11
C LEU A 317 -3.86 -18.18 31.22
N TYR A 318 -4.44 -19.29 30.74
CA TYR A 318 -3.72 -20.33 30.01
C TYR A 318 -4.57 -20.83 28.84
N PHE A 319 -3.89 -21.31 27.80
CA PHE A 319 -4.51 -22.07 26.72
C PHE A 319 -3.51 -23.08 26.16
N CYS A 320 -4.01 -24.14 25.54
CA CYS A 320 -3.24 -25.11 24.77
C CYS A 320 -4.12 -25.68 23.64
N ALA A 321 -3.50 -26.27 22.63
CA ALA A 321 -4.23 -26.93 21.55
C ALA A 321 -5.16 -28.01 22.08
N ARG A 322 -6.35 -28.14 21.48
CA ARG A 322 -7.35 -29.17 21.83
C ARG A 322 -6.90 -30.54 21.39
N ALA A 323 -7.28 -31.54 22.18
CA ALA A 323 -6.97 -32.95 21.92
C ALA A 323 -7.71 -33.56 20.72
N ASP A 324 -8.73 -32.88 20.19
CA ASP A 324 -9.51 -33.29 19.03
C ASP A 324 -8.87 -32.88 17.68
N PHE A 325 -7.73 -32.18 17.72
CA PHE A 325 -7.01 -31.66 16.56
C PHE A 325 -7.85 -30.76 15.65
N SER A 326 -8.89 -30.13 16.19
CA SER A 326 -9.76 -29.17 15.47
C SER A 326 -9.05 -27.88 15.02
N GLY A 327 -7.79 -27.66 15.48
CA GLY A 327 -7.09 -26.40 15.31
C GLY A 327 -7.50 -25.33 16.31
N SER A 328 -8.37 -25.67 17.27
CA SER A 328 -8.87 -24.83 18.34
C SER A 328 -8.10 -25.05 19.65
N HIS A 329 -8.36 -24.19 20.66
CA HIS A 329 -7.68 -24.22 21.95
C HIS A 329 -8.64 -24.58 23.10
N SER A 330 -8.06 -25.20 24.13
CA SER A 330 -8.68 -25.33 25.45
C SER A 330 -8.13 -24.24 26.35
N PHE A 331 -9.01 -23.48 26.97
CA PHE A 331 -8.67 -22.38 27.88
C PHE A 331 -8.77 -22.83 29.33
N ALA A 332 -8.02 -22.19 30.23
CA ALA A 332 -8.00 -22.48 31.66
C ALA A 332 -7.69 -21.23 32.46
N SER A 333 -8.30 -21.11 33.65
CA SER A 333 -8.08 -20.05 34.62
C SER A 333 -6.97 -20.39 35.59
N THR A 334 -6.71 -21.69 35.83
CA THR A 334 -5.70 -22.19 36.78
C THR A 334 -4.62 -23.00 36.05
N ALA A 335 -3.47 -23.13 36.70
CA ALA A 335 -2.37 -23.96 36.20
C ALA A 335 -2.75 -25.44 36.20
N GLU A 336 -3.51 -25.90 37.19
CA GLU A 336 -3.98 -27.28 37.32
C GLU A 336 -4.86 -27.68 36.13
N GLU A 337 -5.84 -26.87 35.79
CA GLU A 337 -6.71 -27.08 34.65
C GLU A 337 -5.90 -27.10 33.35
N HIS A 338 -4.94 -26.18 33.20
CA HIS A 338 -4.04 -26.13 32.05
C HIS A 338 -3.22 -27.42 31.94
N PHE A 339 -2.63 -27.92 33.02
CA PHE A 339 -1.87 -29.17 33.04
C PHE A 339 -2.73 -30.37 32.62
N GLU A 340 -4.01 -30.40 33.06
CA GLU A 340 -4.96 -31.42 32.65
C GLU A 340 -5.23 -31.37 31.14
N ASN A 341 -5.52 -30.17 30.60
CA ASN A 341 -5.75 -29.98 29.18
C ASN A 341 -4.52 -30.35 28.35
N ALA A 342 -3.34 -29.92 28.76
CA ALA A 342 -2.07 -30.26 28.12
C ALA A 342 -1.76 -31.75 28.18
N ARG A 343 -2.15 -32.46 29.28
CA ARG A 343 -2.04 -33.92 29.39
C ARG A 343 -2.94 -34.65 28.40
N LYS A 344 -4.20 -34.20 28.27
CA LYS A 344 -5.15 -34.76 27.30
C LYS A 344 -4.62 -34.62 25.86
N TYR A 345 -4.09 -33.43 25.51
CA TYR A 345 -3.50 -33.16 24.19
C TYR A 345 -2.28 -34.05 23.91
N ARG A 346 -1.34 -34.15 24.86
CA ARG A 346 -0.17 -35.06 24.71
C ARG A 346 -0.57 -36.51 24.51
N LYS A 347 -1.54 -37.02 25.34
CA LYS A 347 -2.04 -38.38 25.19
C LYS A 347 -2.66 -38.64 23.80
N ALA A 348 -3.37 -37.65 23.25
CA ALA A 348 -3.92 -37.72 21.90
C ALA A 348 -2.81 -37.76 20.81
N LEU A 349 -1.76 -36.94 20.95
CA LEU A 349 -0.58 -36.99 20.07
C LEU A 349 0.11 -38.36 20.08
N ASP A 350 0.34 -38.90 21.27
CA ASP A 350 0.97 -40.22 21.45
C ASP A 350 0.16 -41.34 20.79
N SER A 351 -1.19 -41.27 20.89
CA SER A 351 -2.09 -42.25 20.24
C SER A 351 -2.02 -42.22 18.71
N LEU A 352 -1.69 -41.07 18.12
CA LEU A 352 -1.52 -40.90 16.67
C LEU A 352 -0.08 -41.14 16.20
N LYS A 353 0.86 -41.52 17.12
CA LYS A 353 2.28 -41.67 16.86
C LYS A 353 2.92 -40.44 16.18
N ILE A 354 2.41 -39.25 16.50
CA ILE A 354 2.96 -37.97 16.04
C ILE A 354 3.97 -37.50 17.12
N HIS A 355 5.27 -37.61 16.78
CA HIS A 355 6.37 -37.22 17.68
C HIS A 355 6.94 -35.86 17.35
#